data_147ec429ef72c257cbd94abaaf3a6db3
#
_entry.id   147ec429ef72c257cbd94abaaf3a6db3
#
_cell.length_a   1.000
_cell.length_b   1.000
_cell.length_c   1.000
_cell.angle_alpha   90.00
_cell.angle_beta   90.00
_cell.angle_gamma   90.00
#
_symmetry.space_group_name_H-M   'P 1'
#
loop_
_entity.id
_entity.type
_entity.pdbx_description
1 polymer ?
#
loop_
_entity_poly.entity_id
_entity_poly.type
_entity_poly.pdbx_seq_one_letter_code
_entity_poly.pdbx_strand_id
1 'polypeptide(L)'
;DGRAMAMTAVSLVGATLLAAVLARQDSLEYWTHTVRNTDRIGGATLNTNQNIAGALARMGLSAPDRTTVWLIGSVLVLVLTLVAARRALRAGQPALALVCIALFGLVVSPVSWSHHWVWALPAVVVTAVLGYRRRSALLGALVVSGAAIMVCPPMLVLLPENHEADAAWWRQLAGLSYVWWALALLVVTTVRPRHPAVAAPATESVPAGA
;
A
#
# COMPACT_ATOMS: atom_id res chain seq x y z
N ASP A 1 5.24 -15.04 -11.13
CA ASP A 1 4.71 -16.27 -11.73
C ASP A 1 3.76 -15.91 -12.85
N GLY A 2 4.15 -16.22 -14.12
CA GLY A 2 3.36 -15.89 -15.31
C GLY A 2 1.97 -16.54 -15.31
N ARG A 3 1.85 -17.76 -14.76
CA ARG A 3 0.55 -18.46 -14.64
C ARG A 3 -0.40 -17.71 -13.70
N ALA A 4 0.07 -17.23 -12.56
CA ALA A 4 -0.75 -16.45 -11.64
C ALA A 4 -1.24 -15.16 -12.30
N MET A 5 -0.36 -14.45 -13.01
CA MET A 5 -0.75 -13.24 -13.77
C MET A 5 -1.79 -13.55 -14.84
N ALA A 6 -1.58 -14.62 -15.62
CA ALA A 6 -2.54 -15.02 -16.65
C ALA A 6 -3.91 -15.38 -16.05
N MET A 7 -3.93 -16.16 -14.96
CA MET A 7 -5.17 -16.54 -14.29
C MET A 7 -5.91 -15.32 -13.69
N THR A 8 -5.18 -14.35 -13.14
CA THR A 8 -5.76 -13.10 -12.65
C THR A 8 -6.41 -12.31 -13.79
N ALA A 9 -5.71 -12.19 -14.92
CA ALA A 9 -6.26 -11.51 -16.10
C ALA A 9 -7.51 -12.23 -16.66
N VAL A 10 -7.45 -13.55 -16.78
CA VAL A 10 -8.59 -14.37 -17.24
C VAL A 10 -9.80 -14.20 -16.30
N SER A 11 -9.56 -14.24 -14.97
CA SER A 11 -10.64 -14.07 -13.99
C SER A 11 -11.27 -12.67 -14.08
N LEU A 12 -10.44 -11.63 -14.21
CA LEU A 12 -10.91 -10.25 -14.34
C LEU A 12 -11.75 -10.08 -15.61
N VAL A 13 -11.23 -10.52 -16.77
CA VAL A 13 -11.94 -10.43 -18.05
C VAL A 13 -13.21 -11.26 -18.02
N GLY A 14 -13.16 -12.49 -17.52
CA GLY A 14 -14.31 -13.38 -17.41
C GLY A 14 -15.42 -12.80 -16.54
N ALA A 15 -15.08 -12.27 -15.36
CA ALA A 15 -16.06 -11.62 -14.48
C ALA A 15 -16.67 -10.37 -15.12
N THR A 16 -15.86 -9.55 -15.79
CA THR A 16 -16.32 -8.34 -16.49
C THR A 16 -17.28 -8.69 -17.64
N LEU A 17 -16.93 -9.69 -18.45
CA LEU A 17 -17.79 -10.14 -19.56
C LEU A 17 -19.09 -10.76 -19.05
N LEU A 18 -19.03 -11.55 -17.99
CA LEU A 18 -20.23 -12.10 -17.37
C LEU A 18 -21.17 -10.99 -16.88
N ALA A 19 -20.64 -10.00 -16.18
CA ALA A 19 -21.39 -8.83 -15.75
C ALA A 19 -22.00 -8.07 -16.93
N ALA A 20 -21.22 -7.88 -18.02
CA ALA A 20 -21.71 -7.21 -19.23
C ALA A 20 -22.83 -7.97 -19.94
N VAL A 21 -22.85 -9.30 -19.86
CA VAL A 21 -23.93 -10.12 -20.40
C VAL A 21 -25.19 -10.06 -19.53
N LEU A 22 -25.04 -10.16 -18.20
CA LEU A 22 -26.17 -10.22 -17.26
C LEU A 22 -26.80 -8.84 -17.01
N ALA A 23 -25.99 -7.77 -16.99
CA ALA A 23 -26.39 -6.41 -16.66
C ALA A 23 -25.71 -5.39 -17.58
N ARG A 24 -26.08 -5.42 -18.87
CA ARG A 24 -25.39 -4.63 -19.91
C ARG A 24 -25.41 -3.13 -19.65
N GLN A 25 -26.58 -2.58 -19.29
CA GLN A 25 -26.72 -1.14 -19.06
C GLN A 25 -25.92 -0.69 -17.85
N ASP A 26 -26.01 -1.41 -16.74
CA ASP A 26 -25.27 -1.11 -15.51
C ASP A 26 -23.77 -1.26 -15.72
N SER A 27 -23.34 -2.26 -16.52
CA SER A 27 -21.91 -2.42 -16.86
C SER A 27 -21.39 -1.26 -17.70
N LEU A 28 -22.15 -0.79 -18.70
CA LEU A 28 -21.77 0.38 -19.48
C LEU A 28 -21.70 1.63 -18.62
N GLU A 29 -22.73 1.89 -17.80
CA GLU A 29 -22.76 3.01 -16.85
C GLU A 29 -21.57 2.95 -15.88
N TYR A 30 -21.28 1.76 -15.34
CA TYR A 30 -20.14 1.57 -14.42
C TYR A 30 -18.82 1.95 -15.08
N TRP A 31 -18.50 1.41 -16.24
CA TRP A 31 -17.20 1.61 -16.87
C TRP A 31 -17.03 2.99 -17.51
N THR A 32 -18.12 3.62 -17.96
CA THR A 32 -18.05 4.95 -18.62
C THR A 32 -18.12 6.10 -17.64
N HIS A 33 -18.90 5.99 -16.56
CA HIS A 33 -19.17 7.08 -15.62
C HIS A 33 -18.80 6.73 -14.17
N THR A 34 -19.37 5.64 -13.63
CA THR A 34 -19.39 5.34 -12.21
C THR A 34 -18.00 5.09 -11.63
N VAL A 35 -17.14 4.32 -12.32
CA VAL A 35 -15.79 3.98 -11.86
C VAL A 35 -14.89 5.21 -11.69
N ARG A 36 -15.18 6.30 -12.41
CA ARG A 36 -14.41 7.55 -12.37
C ARG A 36 -14.96 8.55 -11.34
N ASN A 37 -16.21 8.39 -10.94
CA ASN A 37 -16.86 9.27 -9.98
C ASN A 37 -16.70 8.70 -8.56
N THR A 38 -15.60 9.07 -7.91
CA THR A 38 -15.29 8.64 -6.55
C THR A 38 -16.06 9.42 -5.49
N ASP A 39 -16.58 10.62 -5.80
CA ASP A 39 -17.28 11.47 -4.84
C ASP A 39 -18.61 10.87 -4.38
N ARG A 40 -19.19 9.96 -5.17
CA ARG A 40 -20.42 9.23 -4.81
C ARG A 40 -20.30 8.31 -3.60
N ILE A 41 -19.07 7.86 -3.28
CA ILE A 41 -18.82 6.94 -2.17
C ILE A 41 -18.30 7.61 -0.92
N GLY A 42 -18.09 8.94 -0.97
CA GLY A 42 -17.66 9.78 0.15
C GLY A 42 -16.71 10.89 -0.29
N GLY A 43 -16.65 11.96 0.50
CA GLY A 43 -15.81 13.10 0.20
C GLY A 43 -14.32 12.72 0.15
N ALA A 44 -13.62 13.22 -0.87
CA ALA A 44 -12.17 12.99 -0.99
C ALA A 44 -11.39 13.58 0.20
N THR A 45 -11.94 14.60 0.86
CA THR A 45 -11.33 15.33 1.99
C THR A 45 -11.42 14.60 3.32
N LEU A 46 -12.27 13.58 3.46
CA LEU A 46 -12.47 12.87 4.72
C LEU A 46 -11.15 12.50 5.40
N ASN A 47 -11.06 12.73 6.71
CA ASN A 47 -9.86 12.44 7.51
C ASN A 47 -9.43 10.97 7.43
N THR A 48 -10.39 10.05 7.29
CA THR A 48 -10.16 8.63 7.12
C THR A 48 -9.61 8.26 5.74
N ASN A 49 -9.66 9.15 4.73
CA ASN A 49 -9.10 8.92 3.40
C ASN A 49 -7.57 9.11 3.43
N GLN A 50 -6.86 8.04 3.76
CA GLN A 50 -5.43 8.00 4.02
C GLN A 50 -4.64 7.59 2.77
N ASN A 51 -4.55 8.52 1.80
CA ASN A 51 -3.82 8.34 0.54
C ASN A 51 -3.37 9.70 -0.02
N ILE A 52 -2.62 9.69 -1.13
CA ILE A 52 -2.14 10.92 -1.78
C ILE A 52 -3.31 11.79 -2.26
N ALA A 53 -4.33 11.18 -2.88
CA ALA A 53 -5.47 11.94 -3.42
C ALA A 53 -6.25 12.68 -2.32
N GLY A 54 -6.49 12.02 -1.17
CA GLY A 54 -7.14 12.63 -0.01
C GLY A 54 -6.30 13.77 0.58
N ALA A 55 -4.97 13.60 0.66
CA ALA A 55 -4.08 14.67 1.11
C ALA A 55 -4.19 15.91 0.22
N LEU A 56 -4.12 15.73 -1.09
CA LEU A 56 -4.19 16.81 -2.06
C LEU A 56 -5.57 17.49 -2.09
N ALA A 57 -6.64 16.72 -1.86
CA ALA A 57 -7.98 17.26 -1.75
C ALA A 57 -8.11 18.22 -0.56
N ARG A 58 -7.54 17.87 0.59
CA ARG A 58 -7.52 18.71 1.80
C ARG A 58 -6.66 19.97 1.65
N MET A 59 -5.65 19.95 0.77
CA MET A 59 -4.78 21.10 0.51
C MET A 59 -5.44 22.18 -0.38
N GLY A 60 -6.67 21.97 -0.85
CA GLY A 60 -7.40 22.95 -1.65
C GLY A 60 -6.83 23.20 -3.05
N LEU A 61 -6.05 22.28 -3.60
CA LEU A 61 -5.50 22.37 -4.94
C LEU A 61 -6.62 22.36 -6.00
N SER A 62 -6.42 23.08 -7.10
CA SER A 62 -7.31 23.01 -8.26
C SER A 62 -7.40 21.57 -8.81
N ALA A 63 -8.50 21.21 -9.45
CA ALA A 63 -8.67 19.84 -9.97
C ALA A 63 -7.56 19.40 -10.95
N PRO A 64 -7.10 20.25 -11.91
CA PRO A 64 -5.98 19.91 -12.78
C PRO A 64 -4.67 19.72 -12.02
N ASP A 65 -4.35 20.63 -11.08
CA ASP A 65 -3.11 20.56 -10.30
C ASP A 65 -3.10 19.32 -9.41
N ARG A 66 -4.23 19.04 -8.76
CA ARG A 66 -4.42 17.84 -7.94
C ARG A 66 -4.17 16.57 -8.74
N THR A 67 -4.72 16.46 -9.95
CA THR A 67 -4.52 15.29 -10.82
C THR A 67 -3.06 15.16 -11.22
N THR A 68 -2.41 16.25 -11.60
CA THR A 68 -1.01 16.25 -12.00
C THR A 68 -0.09 15.83 -10.85
N VAL A 69 -0.25 16.42 -9.68
CA VAL A 69 0.56 16.09 -8.50
C VAL A 69 0.30 14.65 -8.04
N TRP A 70 -0.96 14.21 -8.08
CA TRP A 70 -1.31 12.81 -7.77
C TRP A 70 -0.64 11.82 -8.73
N LEU A 71 -0.64 12.09 -10.04
CA LEU A 71 0.02 11.24 -11.04
C LEU A 71 1.53 11.16 -10.79
N ILE A 72 2.18 12.31 -10.60
CA ILE A 72 3.62 12.36 -10.30
C ILE A 72 3.93 11.57 -9.03
N GLY A 73 3.20 11.83 -7.95
CA GLY A 73 3.35 11.11 -6.68
C GLY A 73 3.14 9.61 -6.83
N SER A 74 2.13 9.19 -7.61
CA SER A 74 1.83 7.78 -7.88
C SER A 74 2.96 7.10 -8.65
N VAL A 75 3.55 7.76 -9.64
CA VAL A 75 4.71 7.24 -10.39
C VAL A 75 5.93 7.09 -9.48
N LEU A 76 6.21 8.09 -8.64
CA LEU A 76 7.32 8.02 -7.69
C LEU A 76 7.16 6.86 -6.69
N VAL A 77 5.95 6.69 -6.12
CA VAL A 77 5.66 5.58 -5.22
C VAL A 77 5.70 4.24 -5.96
N LEU A 78 5.28 4.18 -7.23
CA LEU A 78 5.40 2.97 -8.06
C LEU A 78 6.87 2.56 -8.23
N VAL A 79 7.73 3.49 -8.62
CA VAL A 79 9.17 3.22 -8.77
C VAL A 79 9.77 2.73 -7.46
N LEU A 80 9.49 3.41 -6.34
CA LEU A 80 9.93 3.01 -5.01
C LEU A 80 9.45 1.59 -4.66
N THR A 81 8.19 1.29 -4.92
CA THR A 81 7.59 -0.02 -4.66
C THR A 81 8.23 -1.12 -5.51
N LEU A 82 8.44 -0.87 -6.80
CA LEU A 82 9.08 -1.85 -7.69
C LEU A 82 10.51 -2.16 -7.24
N VAL A 83 11.27 -1.14 -6.80
CA VAL A 83 12.60 -1.35 -6.25
C VAL A 83 12.53 -2.14 -4.94
N ALA A 84 11.64 -1.77 -4.01
CA ALA A 84 11.44 -2.47 -2.75
C ALA A 84 11.04 -3.93 -2.95
N ALA A 85 10.02 -4.19 -3.77
CA ALA A 85 9.53 -5.53 -4.04
C ALA A 85 10.59 -6.41 -4.73
N ARG A 86 11.31 -5.88 -5.74
CA ARG A 86 12.42 -6.61 -6.39
C ARG A 86 13.53 -6.94 -5.41
N ARG A 87 13.87 -6.03 -4.49
CA ARG A 87 14.87 -6.28 -3.45
C ARG A 87 14.40 -7.33 -2.45
N ALA A 88 13.14 -7.25 -2.01
CA ALA A 88 12.54 -8.25 -1.14
C ALA A 88 12.56 -9.64 -1.77
N LEU A 89 12.15 -9.77 -3.05
CA LEU A 89 12.19 -11.05 -3.78
C LEU A 89 13.61 -11.60 -3.90
N ARG A 90 14.60 -10.76 -4.26
CA ARG A 90 16.01 -11.16 -4.35
C ARG A 90 16.62 -11.58 -3.01
N ALA A 91 16.03 -11.11 -1.91
CA ALA A 91 16.41 -11.50 -0.55
C ALA A 91 15.60 -12.71 -0.02
N GLY A 92 14.83 -13.40 -0.88
CA GLY A 92 14.00 -14.54 -0.47
C GLY A 92 12.83 -14.16 0.45
N GLN A 93 12.31 -12.94 0.31
CA GLN A 93 11.23 -12.41 1.16
C GLN A 93 9.95 -12.11 0.35
N PRO A 94 9.28 -13.14 -0.21
CA PRO A 94 8.11 -12.94 -1.08
C PRO A 94 6.94 -12.28 -0.35
N ALA A 95 6.74 -12.58 0.94
CA ALA A 95 5.70 -11.94 1.75
C ALA A 95 5.92 -10.43 1.89
N LEU A 96 7.18 -9.98 2.08
CA LEU A 96 7.50 -8.55 2.11
C LEU A 96 7.27 -7.90 0.75
N ALA A 97 7.58 -8.59 -0.35
CA ALA A 97 7.33 -8.07 -1.69
C ALA A 97 5.83 -7.88 -1.94
N LEU A 98 5.00 -8.83 -1.52
CA LEU A 98 3.54 -8.72 -1.60
C LEU A 98 3.02 -7.54 -0.78
N VAL A 99 3.51 -7.38 0.45
CA VAL A 99 3.19 -6.23 1.32
C VAL A 99 3.54 -4.91 0.64
N CYS A 100 4.73 -4.79 0.02
CA CYS A 100 5.11 -3.56 -0.70
C CYS A 100 4.10 -3.21 -1.80
N ILE A 101 3.63 -4.19 -2.57
CA ILE A 101 2.65 -3.99 -3.64
C ILE A 101 1.28 -3.59 -3.06
N ALA A 102 0.86 -4.21 -1.97
CA ALA A 102 -0.40 -3.89 -1.30
C ALA A 102 -0.40 -2.45 -0.75
N LEU A 103 0.71 -2.04 -0.11
CA LEU A 103 0.87 -0.66 0.39
C LEU A 103 0.87 0.37 -0.74
N PHE A 104 1.47 0.06 -1.90
CA PHE A 104 1.36 0.91 -3.09
C PHE A 104 -0.10 1.16 -3.45
N GLY A 105 -0.91 0.10 -3.56
CA GLY A 105 -2.33 0.23 -3.89
C GLY A 105 -3.07 1.16 -2.91
N LEU A 106 -2.80 1.05 -1.61
CA LEU A 106 -3.42 1.90 -0.59
C LEU A 106 -2.97 3.36 -0.69
N VAL A 107 -1.69 3.61 -0.92
CA VAL A 107 -1.13 4.97 -0.97
C VAL A 107 -1.58 5.73 -2.21
N VAL A 108 -1.73 5.07 -3.37
CA VAL A 108 -2.04 5.74 -4.64
C VAL A 108 -3.50 5.67 -5.06
N SER A 109 -4.28 4.74 -4.53
CA SER A 109 -5.73 4.67 -4.83
C SER A 109 -6.39 6.02 -4.52
N PRO A 110 -7.34 6.50 -5.33
CA PRO A 110 -8.07 7.73 -5.05
C PRO A 110 -8.91 7.63 -3.77
N VAL A 111 -9.28 6.42 -3.38
CA VAL A 111 -10.04 6.15 -2.14
C VAL A 111 -9.37 5.04 -1.37
N SER A 112 -8.83 5.37 -0.20
CA SER A 112 -8.25 4.43 0.76
C SER A 112 -8.58 4.85 2.19
N TRP A 113 -9.82 4.59 2.58
CA TRP A 113 -10.26 4.85 3.94
C TRP A 113 -9.54 3.96 4.94
N SER A 114 -9.51 4.37 6.19
CA SER A 114 -8.79 3.67 7.26
C SER A 114 -9.09 2.17 7.34
N HIS A 115 -10.33 1.76 7.08
CA HIS A 115 -10.70 0.34 7.05
C HIS A 115 -10.19 -0.44 5.83
N HIS A 116 -9.74 0.23 4.75
CA HIS A 116 -9.05 -0.44 3.64
C HIS A 116 -7.60 -0.81 4.00
N TRP A 117 -7.04 -0.21 5.06
CA TRP A 117 -5.66 -0.45 5.50
C TRP A 117 -5.46 -1.79 6.24
N VAL A 118 -6.32 -2.78 5.98
CA VAL A 118 -6.19 -4.15 6.50
C VAL A 118 -4.82 -4.76 6.18
N TRP A 119 -4.18 -4.36 5.09
CA TRP A 119 -2.83 -4.78 4.72
C TRP A 119 -1.74 -4.23 5.64
N ALA A 120 -2.03 -3.24 6.47
CA ALA A 120 -1.09 -2.77 7.49
C ALA A 120 -0.80 -3.86 8.53
N LEU A 121 -1.77 -4.72 8.86
CA LEU A 121 -1.56 -5.82 9.79
C LEU A 121 -0.54 -6.86 9.25
N PRO A 122 -0.69 -7.45 8.06
CA PRO A 122 0.35 -8.29 7.48
C PRO A 122 1.70 -7.58 7.35
N ALA A 123 1.72 -6.28 7.04
CA ALA A 123 2.94 -5.50 6.95
C ALA A 123 3.66 -5.41 8.31
N VAL A 124 2.94 -5.14 9.39
CA VAL A 124 3.48 -5.13 10.76
C VAL A 124 4.01 -6.51 11.13
N VAL A 125 3.26 -7.59 10.88
CA VAL A 125 3.67 -8.96 11.21
C VAL A 125 4.94 -9.37 10.45
N VAL A 126 4.98 -9.17 9.13
CA VAL A 126 6.16 -9.49 8.30
C VAL A 126 7.38 -8.68 8.77
N THR A 127 7.18 -7.39 9.05
CA THR A 127 8.24 -6.51 9.55
C THR A 127 8.72 -6.94 10.93
N ALA A 128 7.83 -7.38 11.83
CA ALA A 128 8.17 -7.89 13.16
C ALA A 128 9.05 -9.15 13.08
N VAL A 129 8.64 -10.12 12.26
CA VAL A 129 9.43 -11.35 12.06
C VAL A 129 10.82 -11.03 11.50
N LEU A 130 10.91 -10.12 10.53
CA LEU A 130 12.19 -9.69 9.96
C LEU A 130 13.02 -8.89 10.95
N GLY A 131 12.39 -8.02 11.74
CA GLY A 131 13.02 -7.22 12.79
C GLY A 131 13.64 -8.11 13.87
N TYR A 132 12.88 -9.09 14.33
CA TYR A 132 13.34 -10.07 15.31
C TYR A 132 14.53 -10.90 14.78
N ARG A 133 14.38 -11.52 13.61
CA ARG A 133 15.44 -12.35 12.99
C ARG A 133 16.72 -11.57 12.71
N ARG A 134 16.62 -10.30 12.38
CA ARG A 134 17.77 -9.44 12.03
C ARG A 134 18.26 -8.60 13.20
N ARG A 135 17.65 -8.70 14.36
CA ARG A 135 17.94 -7.90 15.57
C ARG A 135 18.00 -6.40 15.25
N SER A 136 17.00 -5.92 14.49
CA SER A 136 17.01 -4.58 13.93
C SER A 136 16.09 -3.63 14.69
N ALA A 137 16.67 -2.70 15.42
CA ALA A 137 15.93 -1.64 16.11
C ALA A 137 15.06 -0.79 15.16
N LEU A 138 15.53 -0.50 13.94
CA LEU A 138 14.75 0.25 12.96
C LEU A 138 13.48 -0.49 12.50
N LEU A 139 13.56 -1.81 12.25
CA LEU A 139 12.36 -2.58 11.95
C LEU A 139 11.45 -2.69 13.17
N GLY A 140 12.03 -2.82 14.37
CA GLY A 140 11.27 -2.76 15.62
C GLY A 140 10.51 -1.44 15.78
N ALA A 141 11.14 -0.31 15.50
CA ALA A 141 10.49 1.00 15.52
C ALA A 141 9.33 1.10 14.51
N LEU A 142 9.50 0.57 13.28
CA LEU A 142 8.42 0.49 12.30
C LEU A 142 7.25 -0.39 12.77
N VAL A 143 7.54 -1.49 13.47
CA VAL A 143 6.49 -2.34 14.04
C VAL A 143 5.71 -1.59 15.13
N VAL A 144 6.42 -0.99 16.07
CA VAL A 144 5.78 -0.26 17.19
C VAL A 144 4.97 0.93 16.67
N SER A 145 5.56 1.74 15.77
CA SER A 145 4.85 2.88 15.17
C SER A 145 3.64 2.43 14.33
N GLY A 146 3.78 1.36 13.53
CA GLY A 146 2.66 0.81 12.76
C GLY A 146 1.52 0.33 13.65
N ALA A 147 1.83 -0.43 14.70
CA ALA A 147 0.82 -0.87 15.66
C ALA A 147 0.16 0.32 16.38
N ALA A 148 0.96 1.30 16.81
CA ALA A 148 0.45 2.49 17.50
C ALA A 148 -0.52 3.30 16.66
N ILE A 149 -0.20 3.58 15.38
CA ILE A 149 -1.10 4.34 14.49
C ILE A 149 -2.37 3.56 14.11
N MET A 150 -2.35 2.23 14.16
CA MET A 150 -3.55 1.41 13.95
C MET A 150 -4.47 1.41 15.17
N VAL A 151 -3.92 1.42 16.37
CA VAL A 151 -4.69 1.44 17.62
C VAL A 151 -5.19 2.84 17.98
N CYS A 152 -4.34 3.85 17.76
CA CYS A 152 -4.63 5.25 18.04
C CYS A 152 -4.41 6.09 16.77
N PRO A 153 -5.36 6.09 15.81
CA PRO A 153 -5.19 6.74 14.52
C PRO A 153 -5.09 8.26 14.65
N PRO A 154 -3.91 8.89 14.38
CA PRO A 154 -3.71 10.32 14.58
C PRO A 154 -4.65 11.21 13.77
N MET A 155 -5.11 10.75 12.59
CA MET A 155 -6.01 11.53 11.75
C MET A 155 -7.34 11.84 12.43
N LEU A 156 -7.86 10.96 13.30
CA LEU A 156 -9.13 11.21 14.01
C LEU A 156 -9.04 12.34 15.04
N VAL A 157 -7.83 12.60 15.55
CA VAL A 157 -7.58 13.68 16.52
C VAL A 157 -7.12 14.97 15.83
N LEU A 158 -6.29 14.82 14.79
CA LEU A 158 -5.62 15.95 14.15
C LEU A 158 -6.49 16.62 13.08
N LEU A 159 -7.36 15.87 12.41
CA LEU A 159 -8.21 16.35 11.32
C LEU A 159 -9.67 16.28 11.77
N PRO A 160 -10.26 17.39 12.21
CA PRO A 160 -11.65 17.42 12.69
C PRO A 160 -12.62 16.99 11.59
N GLU A 161 -13.55 16.14 11.92
CA GLU A 161 -14.58 15.65 10.99
C GLU A 161 -15.39 16.82 10.42
N ASN A 162 -15.64 16.81 9.12
CA ASN A 162 -16.28 17.85 8.32
C ASN A 162 -15.55 19.22 8.26
N HIS A 163 -14.36 19.33 8.87
CA HIS A 163 -13.49 20.51 8.85
C HIS A 163 -12.03 20.13 8.56
N GLU A 164 -11.83 19.01 7.87
CA GLU A 164 -10.50 18.47 7.61
C GLU A 164 -9.65 19.43 6.76
N ALA A 165 -10.26 20.11 5.78
CA ALA A 165 -9.57 21.06 4.91
C ALA A 165 -9.17 22.35 5.64
N ASP A 166 -9.86 22.69 6.74
CA ASP A 166 -9.58 23.89 7.54
C ASP A 166 -8.43 23.66 8.54
N ALA A 167 -7.99 22.44 8.71
CA ALA A 167 -6.92 22.10 9.64
C ALA A 167 -5.58 22.73 9.20
N ALA A 168 -4.81 23.25 10.16
CA ALA A 168 -3.51 23.82 9.91
C ALA A 168 -2.59 22.83 9.14
N TRP A 169 -1.73 23.34 8.27
CA TRP A 169 -0.89 22.53 7.37
C TRP A 169 -0.08 21.42 8.09
N TRP A 170 0.42 21.69 9.29
CA TRP A 170 1.17 20.69 10.08
C TRP A 170 0.28 19.54 10.57
N ARG A 171 -1.01 19.84 10.88
CA ARG A 171 -2.00 18.82 11.23
C ARG A 171 -2.36 17.96 10.03
N GLN A 172 -2.44 18.57 8.82
CA GLN A 172 -2.62 17.84 7.57
C GLN A 172 -1.48 16.83 7.34
N LEU A 173 -0.23 17.28 7.52
CA LEU A 173 0.94 16.40 7.37
C LEU A 173 0.97 15.30 8.44
N ALA A 174 0.81 15.66 9.72
CA ALA A 174 0.82 14.69 10.81
C ALA A 174 -0.36 13.70 10.73
N GLY A 175 -1.52 14.16 10.23
CA GLY A 175 -2.71 13.35 10.00
C GLY A 175 -2.57 12.30 8.88
N LEU A 176 -1.54 12.40 8.03
CA LEU A 176 -1.22 11.40 6.99
C LEU A 176 -0.37 10.23 7.52
N SER A 177 -0.54 9.88 8.77
CA SER A 177 0.32 8.90 9.47
C SER A 177 0.42 7.54 8.79
N TYR A 178 -0.67 7.01 8.23
CA TYR A 178 -0.65 5.74 7.50
C TYR A 178 0.21 5.82 6.22
N VAL A 179 0.10 6.92 5.48
CA VAL A 179 0.89 7.15 4.26
C VAL A 179 2.38 7.23 4.60
N TRP A 180 2.75 8.03 5.60
CA TRP A 180 4.14 8.18 6.02
C TRP A 180 4.73 6.86 6.49
N TRP A 181 3.98 6.09 7.27
CA TRP A 181 4.42 4.78 7.72
C TRP A 181 4.66 3.80 6.56
N ALA A 182 3.75 3.75 5.60
CA ALA A 182 3.90 2.91 4.41
C ALA A 182 5.13 3.32 3.57
N LEU A 183 5.31 4.62 3.34
CA LEU A 183 6.47 5.14 2.63
C LEU A 183 7.77 4.83 3.37
N ALA A 184 7.81 4.97 4.69
CA ALA A 184 8.97 4.62 5.51
C ALA A 184 9.33 3.13 5.37
N LEU A 185 8.33 2.23 5.40
CA LEU A 185 8.56 0.80 5.18
C LEU A 185 9.10 0.50 3.78
N LEU A 186 8.55 1.13 2.74
CA LEU A 186 9.03 1.01 1.36
C LEU A 186 10.49 1.49 1.25
N VAL A 187 10.81 2.67 1.79
CA VAL A 187 12.17 3.23 1.78
C VAL A 187 13.14 2.32 2.51
N VAL A 188 12.81 1.88 3.73
CA VAL A 188 13.67 0.97 4.49
C VAL A 188 13.92 -0.34 3.75
N THR A 189 12.92 -0.85 3.03
CA THR A 189 13.07 -2.05 2.19
C THR A 189 14.00 -1.81 1.00
N THR A 190 14.06 -0.57 0.48
CA THR A 190 14.96 -0.24 -0.64
C THR A 190 16.40 -0.01 -0.23
N VAL A 191 16.66 0.55 0.95
CA VAL A 191 18.04 0.97 1.32
C VAL A 191 18.82 -0.07 2.11
N ARG A 192 18.17 -1.08 2.67
CA ARG A 192 18.85 -2.07 3.49
C ARG A 192 19.79 -2.98 2.69
N PRO A 193 20.99 -3.28 3.23
CA PRO A 193 21.91 -4.22 2.62
C PRO A 193 21.29 -5.60 2.47
N ARG A 194 21.63 -6.28 1.36
CA ARG A 194 21.30 -7.69 1.16
C ARG A 194 22.07 -8.52 2.20
N HIS A 195 21.40 -9.16 3.15
CA HIS A 195 22.04 -10.27 3.82
C HIS A 195 22.10 -11.44 2.81
N PRO A 196 23.27 -12.05 2.62
CA PRO A 196 23.34 -13.27 1.81
C PRO A 196 22.36 -14.29 2.39
N ALA A 197 21.65 -14.99 1.51
CA ALA A 197 20.84 -16.13 1.91
C ALA A 197 21.74 -17.06 2.75
N VAL A 198 21.26 -17.47 3.93
CA VAL A 198 21.91 -18.51 4.71
C VAL A 198 22.04 -19.70 3.75
N ALA A 199 23.27 -20.10 3.42
CA ALA A 199 23.51 -21.27 2.59
C ALA A 199 22.74 -22.44 3.19
N ALA A 200 21.96 -23.13 2.36
CA ALA A 200 21.30 -24.36 2.80
C ALA A 200 22.38 -25.26 3.37
N PRO A 201 22.13 -25.94 4.51
CA PRO A 201 23.10 -26.90 5.04
C PRO A 201 23.41 -27.88 3.93
N ALA A 202 24.72 -28.08 3.67
CA ALA A 202 25.18 -29.07 2.70
C ALA A 202 24.51 -30.40 3.07
N THR A 203 23.77 -30.97 2.13
CA THR A 203 23.26 -32.32 2.28
C THR A 203 24.49 -33.22 2.45
N GLU A 204 24.74 -33.68 3.68
CA GLU A 204 25.72 -34.72 3.93
C GLU A 204 25.42 -35.91 2.98
N SER A 205 26.31 -36.13 2.04
CA SER A 205 26.28 -37.30 1.18
C SER A 205 26.49 -38.52 2.11
N VAL A 206 25.40 -39.25 2.35
CA VAL A 206 25.49 -40.57 3.00
C VAL A 206 26.41 -41.41 2.14
N PRO A 207 27.56 -41.89 2.67
CA PRO A 207 28.41 -42.78 1.91
C PRO A 207 27.63 -44.07 1.64
N ALA A 208 27.56 -44.47 0.34
CA ALA A 208 27.00 -45.71 -0.05
C ALA A 208 27.88 -46.83 0.60
N GLY A 209 27.31 -47.46 1.62
CA GLY A 209 27.96 -48.54 2.36
C GLY A 209 28.23 -49.72 1.44
N ALA A 210 29.39 -50.30 1.64
CA ALA A 210 29.89 -51.53 1.05
C ALA A 210 29.02 -52.74 1.41
#